data_14bafc5fc49698e3888990f0fb216af4
#
_entry.id   14bafc5fc49698e3888990f0fb216af4
#
_cell.length_a   1.000
_cell.length_b   1.000
_cell.length_c   1.000
_cell.angle_alpha   90.00
_cell.angle_beta   90.00
_cell.angle_gamma   90.00
#
_symmetry.space_group_name_H-M   'P 1'
#
loop_
_entity.id
_entity.type
_entity.pdbx_description
1 polymer ?
#
loop_
_entity_poly.entity_id
_entity_poly.type
_entity_poly.pdbx_seq_one_letter_code
_entity_poly.pdbx_strand_id
1 'polypeptide(L)'
;MAKLNADLLDDLTIKAAKPKEKPYTLRDGSGLFLLIHPNGSKYFQLRTTLHGKPKLIQLGIYPELSLSGAREQSRDKRKLVKVDHVDPILEAKLVKQQKAKDADNTFQKIADEWLAVKQRTLAPSTHLKIKQTFNANVYGVFGKYPIGDIDNMHVRKCLQIMQKRGALELMDKLRGWIRNVFDFALSDKLISENPIPLKDERLLKHVSEKYPRLQSTQDAGKLLRNLVDYAGSFEVSTCVYLQIHFAQRPSELRCAKWADFDLDKAIWTLPLAQSKSRKFMTKPHTIMLSKQAVAALIELKAYSGSSEYLFAARLASKPVSEATIRKAFRIIFTDYHIVPHGCRHFFSTQANESGLFRRDVIESFLAHSDKDKIRATYNEATYDKERRKLAQWWSDQLDVMRDGAKVLPFKGAA
;
A
#
# COMPACT_ATOMS: atom_id res chain seq x y z
N MET A 1 -66.86 14.83 -14.84
CA MET A 1 -65.61 14.99 -14.09
C MET A 1 -65.87 15.96 -12.93
N ALA A 2 -65.88 15.48 -11.68
CA ALA A 2 -66.07 16.34 -10.52
C ALA A 2 -64.83 17.26 -10.39
N LYS A 3 -65.07 18.60 -10.38
CA LYS A 3 -64.03 19.57 -10.05
C LYS A 3 -63.46 19.20 -8.67
N LEU A 4 -62.20 18.79 -8.59
CA LEU A 4 -61.48 18.61 -7.35
C LEU A 4 -61.36 20.01 -6.71
N ASN A 5 -62.17 20.29 -5.68
CA ASN A 5 -62.03 21.51 -4.88
C ASN A 5 -60.66 21.45 -4.22
N ALA A 6 -59.76 22.32 -4.65
CA ALA A 6 -58.40 22.50 -4.11
C ALA A 6 -58.33 23.91 -3.49
N ASP A 7 -57.37 24.08 -2.57
CA ASP A 7 -57.06 25.35 -1.93
C ASP A 7 -58.21 25.94 -1.09
N LEU A 8 -58.83 25.09 -0.26
CA LEU A 8 -59.96 25.45 0.60
C LEU A 8 -59.54 26.13 1.91
N LEU A 9 -58.28 25.93 2.36
CA LEU A 9 -57.77 26.55 3.58
C LEU A 9 -56.96 27.80 3.26
N ASP A 10 -56.94 28.71 4.23
CA ASP A 10 -56.03 29.83 4.30
C ASP A 10 -55.31 29.87 5.67
N ASP A 11 -54.24 30.66 5.78
CA ASP A 11 -53.48 30.79 7.01
C ASP A 11 -54.27 31.37 8.17
N LEU A 12 -55.28 32.19 7.90
CA LEU A 12 -56.14 32.77 8.92
C LEU A 12 -57.01 31.68 9.55
N THR A 13 -57.64 30.84 8.71
CA THR A 13 -58.43 29.68 9.15
C THR A 13 -57.58 28.70 9.95
N ILE A 14 -56.36 28.44 9.51
CA ILE A 14 -55.44 27.54 10.23
C ILE A 14 -55.07 28.12 11.60
N LYS A 15 -54.73 29.40 11.67
CA LYS A 15 -54.43 30.08 12.95
C LYS A 15 -55.62 30.09 13.89
N ALA A 16 -56.79 30.39 13.38
CA ALA A 16 -58.06 30.49 14.16
C ALA A 16 -58.57 29.13 14.66
N ALA A 17 -58.14 28.02 14.07
CA ALA A 17 -58.56 26.68 14.46
C ALA A 17 -58.13 26.35 15.89
N LYS A 18 -59.10 26.25 16.84
CA LYS A 18 -58.90 25.93 18.27
C LYS A 18 -58.96 24.42 18.51
N PRO A 19 -58.23 23.88 19.47
CA PRO A 19 -58.31 22.47 19.86
C PRO A 19 -59.71 22.14 20.40
N LYS A 20 -60.16 20.89 20.19
CA LYS A 20 -61.40 20.32 20.71
C LYS A 20 -61.11 19.10 21.55
N GLU A 21 -62.09 18.57 22.31
CA GLU A 21 -61.88 17.36 23.11
C GLU A 21 -61.37 16.16 22.32
N LYS A 22 -61.78 16.06 21.04
CA LYS A 22 -61.31 14.99 20.12
C LYS A 22 -60.55 15.59 18.95
N PRO A 23 -59.53 14.87 18.41
CA PRO A 23 -58.83 15.30 17.19
C PRO A 23 -59.84 15.47 16.04
N TYR A 24 -59.68 16.53 15.24
CA TYR A 24 -60.48 16.76 14.06
C TYR A 24 -59.62 17.25 12.89
N THR A 25 -60.19 17.14 11.68
CA THR A 25 -59.47 17.52 10.45
C THR A 25 -60.18 18.62 9.70
N LEU A 26 -59.40 19.57 9.15
CA LEU A 26 -59.86 20.56 8.16
C LEU A 26 -59.32 20.11 6.79
N ARG A 27 -60.21 20.14 5.78
CA ARG A 27 -59.87 19.72 4.41
C ARG A 27 -59.38 20.91 3.59
N ASP A 28 -58.21 20.74 2.93
CA ASP A 28 -57.70 21.72 1.95
C ASP A 28 -58.06 21.36 0.51
N GLY A 29 -58.39 20.12 0.25
CA GLY A 29 -58.67 19.59 -1.09
C GLY A 29 -57.58 18.66 -1.61
N SER A 30 -57.92 18.00 -2.71
CA SER A 30 -56.98 17.06 -3.34
C SER A 30 -56.32 16.03 -2.40
N GLY A 31 -57.00 15.63 -1.31
CA GLY A 31 -56.50 14.70 -0.30
C GLY A 31 -55.62 15.31 0.77
N LEU A 32 -55.35 16.62 0.76
CA LEU A 32 -54.62 17.33 1.81
C LEU A 32 -55.58 17.71 2.95
N PHE A 33 -55.20 17.47 4.18
CA PHE A 33 -55.93 17.76 5.41
C PHE A 33 -54.99 18.36 6.46
N LEU A 34 -55.51 19.22 7.29
CA LEU A 34 -54.90 19.65 8.55
C LEU A 34 -55.57 18.93 9.71
N LEU A 35 -54.82 18.12 10.44
CA LEU A 35 -55.26 17.46 11.66
C LEU A 35 -54.93 18.37 12.85
N ILE A 36 -55.93 18.67 13.69
CA ILE A 36 -55.80 19.43 14.93
C ILE A 36 -56.00 18.46 16.10
N HIS A 37 -55.00 18.39 16.96
CA HIS A 37 -55.07 17.59 18.18
C HIS A 37 -55.64 18.36 19.39
N PRO A 38 -56.12 17.66 20.43
CA PRO A 38 -56.63 18.30 21.66
C PRO A 38 -55.58 19.14 22.40
N ASN A 39 -54.29 18.80 22.24
CA ASN A 39 -53.18 19.56 22.79
C ASN A 39 -52.80 20.82 21.97
N GLY A 40 -53.57 21.15 20.92
CA GLY A 40 -53.33 22.30 20.05
C GLY A 40 -52.36 22.11 18.91
N SER A 41 -51.63 20.98 18.81
CA SER A 41 -50.73 20.74 17.71
C SER A 41 -51.49 20.48 16.41
N LYS A 42 -50.95 20.99 15.29
CA LYS A 42 -51.58 20.98 13.96
C LYS A 42 -50.64 20.30 12.96
N TYR A 43 -51.11 19.22 12.30
CA TYR A 43 -50.33 18.42 11.38
C TYR A 43 -50.96 18.41 9.99
N PHE A 44 -50.15 18.67 8.95
CA PHE A 44 -50.58 18.43 7.58
C PHE A 44 -50.47 16.94 7.24
N GLN A 45 -51.56 16.40 6.66
CA GLN A 45 -51.69 15.02 6.26
C GLN A 45 -52.20 14.90 4.83
N LEU A 46 -51.63 13.97 4.06
CA LEU A 46 -52.09 13.61 2.73
C LEU A 46 -52.76 12.23 2.77
N ARG A 47 -54.05 12.18 2.37
CA ARG A 47 -54.77 10.92 2.13
C ARG A 47 -54.69 10.60 0.62
N THR A 48 -54.16 9.44 0.28
CA THR A 48 -54.01 8.96 -1.11
C THR A 48 -54.33 7.48 -1.19
N THR A 49 -54.34 6.90 -2.39
CA THR A 49 -54.61 5.48 -2.61
C THR A 49 -53.44 4.90 -3.42
N LEU A 50 -52.85 3.83 -2.91
CA LEU A 50 -51.76 3.09 -3.59
C LEU A 50 -52.23 1.63 -3.77
N HIS A 51 -52.20 1.11 -4.99
CA HIS A 51 -52.70 -0.26 -5.32
C HIS A 51 -54.06 -0.58 -4.73
N GLY A 52 -55.00 0.38 -4.82
CA GLY A 52 -56.37 0.21 -4.32
C GLY A 52 -56.54 0.37 -2.80
N LYS A 53 -55.47 0.50 -2.02
CA LYS A 53 -55.49 0.64 -0.56
C LYS A 53 -55.31 2.10 -0.14
N PRO A 54 -56.14 2.62 0.79
CA PRO A 54 -55.99 3.98 1.31
C PRO A 54 -54.70 4.11 2.12
N LYS A 55 -53.93 5.16 1.88
CA LYS A 55 -52.72 5.55 2.60
C LYS A 55 -52.85 6.93 3.17
N LEU A 56 -52.39 7.12 4.41
CA LEU A 56 -52.29 8.40 5.11
C LEU A 56 -50.83 8.74 5.33
N ILE A 57 -50.39 9.88 4.80
CA ILE A 57 -49.01 10.33 4.85
C ILE A 57 -48.95 11.62 5.65
N GLN A 58 -48.19 11.66 6.75
CA GLN A 58 -47.94 12.88 7.51
C GLN A 58 -46.86 13.70 6.77
N LEU A 59 -47.17 14.98 6.49
CA LEU A 59 -46.28 15.88 5.74
C LEU A 59 -45.40 16.71 6.68
N GLY A 60 -45.96 17.25 7.75
CA GLY A 60 -45.24 18.07 8.72
C GLY A 60 -46.17 18.76 9.72
N ILE A 61 -45.58 19.54 10.63
CA ILE A 61 -46.26 20.27 11.67
C ILE A 61 -46.34 21.76 11.32
N TYR A 62 -47.53 22.37 11.53
CA TYR A 62 -47.67 23.82 11.45
C TYR A 62 -47.26 24.48 12.77
N PRO A 63 -46.51 25.61 12.79
CA PRO A 63 -46.14 26.47 11.64
C PRO A 63 -44.82 26.14 10.96
N GLU A 64 -44.05 25.13 11.41
CA GLU A 64 -42.76 24.75 10.79
C GLU A 64 -42.91 24.45 9.30
N LEU A 65 -43.97 23.76 8.90
CA LEU A 65 -44.39 23.59 7.52
C LEU A 65 -45.54 24.57 7.22
N SER A 66 -45.34 25.50 6.28
CA SER A 66 -46.36 26.41 5.82
C SER A 66 -47.45 25.71 4.98
N LEU A 67 -48.64 26.31 4.82
CA LEU A 67 -49.69 25.77 3.97
C LEU A 67 -49.23 25.61 2.51
N SER A 68 -48.50 26.58 1.98
CA SER A 68 -47.93 26.51 0.63
C SER A 68 -46.96 25.35 0.48
N GLY A 69 -46.06 25.17 1.45
CA GLY A 69 -45.12 24.03 1.48
C GLY A 69 -45.82 22.69 1.60
N ALA A 70 -46.91 22.61 2.42
CA ALA A 70 -47.74 21.41 2.54
C ALA A 70 -48.44 21.04 1.22
N ARG A 71 -48.90 22.04 0.47
CA ARG A 71 -49.51 21.86 -0.85
C ARG A 71 -48.50 21.37 -1.88
N GLU A 72 -47.29 21.91 -1.86
CA GLU A 72 -46.20 21.49 -2.72
C GLU A 72 -45.81 20.03 -2.44
N GLN A 73 -45.49 19.71 -1.19
CA GLN A 73 -45.16 18.33 -0.79
C GLN A 73 -46.28 17.34 -1.10
N SER A 74 -47.56 17.78 -0.95
CA SER A 74 -48.74 16.97 -1.29
C SER A 74 -48.79 16.66 -2.78
N ARG A 75 -48.44 17.61 -3.65
CA ARG A 75 -48.38 17.42 -5.11
C ARG A 75 -47.29 16.43 -5.49
N ASP A 76 -46.10 16.59 -4.93
CA ASP A 76 -44.94 15.73 -5.22
C ASP A 76 -45.22 14.29 -4.77
N LYS A 77 -45.69 14.10 -3.53
CA LYS A 77 -46.01 12.76 -3.01
C LYS A 77 -47.15 12.09 -3.78
N ARG A 78 -48.15 12.86 -4.26
CA ARG A 78 -49.21 12.31 -5.14
C ARG A 78 -48.66 11.90 -6.50
N LYS A 79 -47.68 12.64 -7.06
CA LYS A 79 -47.01 12.26 -8.30
C LYS A 79 -46.29 10.93 -8.13
N LEU A 80 -45.49 10.78 -7.08
CA LEU A 80 -44.81 9.51 -6.74
C LEU A 80 -45.81 8.34 -6.62
N VAL A 81 -46.91 8.53 -5.92
CA VAL A 81 -47.91 7.47 -5.72
C VAL A 81 -48.69 7.14 -7.00
N LYS A 82 -49.12 8.15 -7.75
CA LYS A 82 -50.04 7.95 -8.91
C LYS A 82 -49.32 7.69 -10.21
N VAL A 83 -48.15 8.26 -10.43
CA VAL A 83 -47.37 8.16 -11.67
C VAL A 83 -46.31 7.09 -11.53
N ASP A 84 -45.52 7.13 -10.44
CA ASP A 84 -44.36 6.26 -10.26
C ASP A 84 -44.70 4.97 -9.48
N HIS A 85 -45.92 4.84 -8.96
CA HIS A 85 -46.40 3.71 -8.18
C HIS A 85 -45.55 3.36 -6.94
N VAL A 86 -44.82 4.34 -6.40
CA VAL A 86 -43.90 4.18 -5.25
C VAL A 86 -44.63 4.53 -3.94
N ASP A 87 -44.43 3.72 -2.90
CA ASP A 87 -44.90 4.03 -1.55
C ASP A 87 -43.92 5.00 -0.85
N PRO A 88 -44.32 6.28 -0.64
CA PRO A 88 -43.40 7.29 -0.06
C PRO A 88 -42.97 6.96 1.37
N ILE A 89 -43.76 6.17 2.12
CA ILE A 89 -43.41 5.75 3.48
C ILE A 89 -42.33 4.66 3.42
N LEU A 90 -42.48 3.69 2.51
CA LEU A 90 -41.53 2.64 2.31
C LEU A 90 -40.23 3.20 1.77
N GLU A 91 -40.30 4.11 0.79
CA GLU A 91 -39.14 4.80 0.23
C GLU A 91 -38.35 5.57 1.32
N ALA A 92 -39.06 6.37 2.13
CA ALA A 92 -38.40 7.09 3.24
C ALA A 92 -37.76 6.15 4.26
N LYS A 93 -38.39 5.00 4.53
CA LYS A 93 -37.81 3.96 5.41
C LYS A 93 -36.55 3.32 4.80
N LEU A 94 -36.60 3.01 3.51
CA LEU A 94 -35.44 2.44 2.79
C LEU A 94 -34.28 3.43 2.74
N VAL A 95 -34.54 4.70 2.41
CA VAL A 95 -33.53 5.77 2.43
C VAL A 95 -32.94 5.94 3.83
N LYS A 96 -33.74 5.91 4.89
CA LYS A 96 -33.24 5.98 6.27
C LYS A 96 -32.41 4.77 6.64
N GLN A 97 -32.82 3.57 6.23
CA GLN A 97 -32.02 2.35 6.45
C GLN A 97 -30.72 2.36 5.65
N GLN A 98 -30.75 2.85 4.40
CA GLN A 98 -29.55 2.98 3.60
C GLN A 98 -28.57 3.98 4.20
N LYS A 99 -29.04 5.18 4.59
CA LYS A 99 -28.21 6.18 5.29
C LYS A 99 -27.60 5.64 6.59
N ALA A 100 -28.34 4.83 7.34
CA ALA A 100 -27.80 4.21 8.55
C ALA A 100 -26.72 3.18 8.23
N LYS A 101 -26.90 2.37 7.16
CA LYS A 101 -25.86 1.45 6.68
C LYS A 101 -24.63 2.18 6.14
N ASP A 102 -24.86 3.25 5.38
CA ASP A 102 -23.77 4.06 4.82
C ASP A 102 -22.95 4.72 5.94
N ALA A 103 -23.61 5.21 6.99
CA ALA A 103 -22.96 5.78 8.18
C ALA A 103 -22.07 4.76 8.93
N ASP A 104 -22.43 3.46 8.92
CA ASP A 104 -21.66 2.39 9.53
C ASP A 104 -20.46 1.95 8.67
N ASN A 105 -20.49 2.22 7.37
CA ASN A 105 -19.42 1.90 6.43
C ASN A 105 -18.33 3.00 6.41
N THR A 106 -17.60 3.14 7.53
CA THR A 106 -16.52 4.11 7.62
C THR A 106 -15.32 3.69 6.79
N PHE A 107 -14.51 4.66 6.35
CA PHE A 107 -13.26 4.38 5.62
C PHE A 107 -12.36 3.40 6.38
N GLN A 108 -12.20 3.58 7.69
CA GLN A 108 -11.36 2.70 8.50
C GLN A 108 -11.84 1.26 8.49
N LYS A 109 -13.15 1.03 8.66
CA LYS A 109 -13.75 -0.31 8.61
C LYS A 109 -13.47 -0.99 7.27
N ILE A 110 -13.76 -0.31 6.17
CA ILE A 110 -13.54 -0.84 4.81
C ILE A 110 -12.05 -1.05 4.53
N ALA A 111 -11.17 -0.15 4.99
CA ALA A 111 -9.73 -0.30 4.86
C ALA A 111 -9.18 -1.51 5.64
N ASP A 112 -9.70 -1.77 6.84
CA ASP A 112 -9.31 -2.92 7.67
C ASP A 112 -9.82 -4.23 7.04
N GLU A 113 -11.02 -4.26 6.45
CA GLU A 113 -11.55 -5.39 5.67
C GLU A 113 -10.69 -5.65 4.42
N TRP A 114 -10.37 -4.61 3.65
CA TRP A 114 -9.46 -4.70 2.51
C TRP A 114 -8.08 -5.25 2.92
N LEU A 115 -7.52 -4.78 4.03
CA LEU A 115 -6.25 -5.27 4.57
C LEU A 115 -6.32 -6.75 4.96
N ALA A 116 -7.42 -7.21 5.57
CA ALA A 116 -7.62 -8.61 5.93
C ALA A 116 -7.64 -9.51 4.68
N VAL A 117 -8.30 -9.09 3.60
CA VAL A 117 -8.27 -9.80 2.31
C VAL A 117 -6.86 -9.82 1.73
N LYS A 118 -6.15 -8.68 1.76
CA LYS A 118 -4.78 -8.55 1.23
C LYS A 118 -3.71 -9.28 2.04
N GLN A 119 -3.98 -9.63 3.29
CA GLN A 119 -3.05 -10.40 4.14
C GLN A 119 -2.61 -11.71 3.48
N ARG A 120 -3.47 -12.35 2.70
CA ARG A 120 -3.17 -13.62 1.99
C ARG A 120 -2.18 -13.45 0.83
N THR A 121 -2.07 -12.26 0.27
CA THR A 121 -1.29 -11.98 -0.95
C THR A 121 -0.09 -11.07 -0.74
N LEU A 122 -0.10 -10.27 0.33
CA LEU A 122 0.98 -9.35 0.67
C LEU A 122 2.03 -10.03 1.56
N ALA A 123 3.29 -9.60 1.42
CA ALA A 123 4.31 -9.96 2.40
C ALA A 123 3.95 -9.37 3.78
N PRO A 124 4.20 -10.07 4.89
CA PRO A 124 3.84 -9.61 6.25
C PRO A 124 4.38 -8.20 6.58
N SER A 125 5.61 -7.90 6.17
CA SER A 125 6.22 -6.57 6.33
C SER A 125 5.50 -5.47 5.55
N THR A 126 5.00 -5.77 4.35
CA THR A 126 4.23 -4.83 3.53
C THR A 126 2.86 -4.57 4.15
N HIS A 127 2.17 -5.63 4.58
CA HIS A 127 0.89 -5.53 5.27
C HIS A 127 1.01 -4.66 6.53
N LEU A 128 2.00 -4.93 7.39
CA LEU A 128 2.27 -4.15 8.59
C LEU A 128 2.56 -2.68 8.25
N LYS A 129 3.38 -2.42 7.22
CA LYS A 129 3.71 -1.06 6.78
C LYS A 129 2.47 -0.28 6.34
N ILE A 130 1.56 -0.91 5.57
CA ILE A 130 0.31 -0.26 5.13
C ILE A 130 -0.54 0.10 6.35
N LYS A 131 -0.76 -0.86 7.26
CA LYS A 131 -1.53 -0.66 8.49
C LYS A 131 -0.97 0.49 9.33
N GLN A 132 0.33 0.51 9.58
CA GLN A 132 0.99 1.59 10.31
C GLN A 132 0.86 2.95 9.60
N THR A 133 0.96 2.96 8.27
CA THR A 133 0.84 4.19 7.49
C THR A 133 -0.59 4.74 7.53
N PHE A 134 -1.61 3.88 7.44
CA PHE A 134 -3.02 4.29 7.60
C PHE A 134 -3.28 4.86 8.99
N ASN A 135 -2.84 4.17 10.04
CA ASN A 135 -2.98 4.65 11.42
C ASN A 135 -2.34 6.04 11.62
N ALA A 136 -1.13 6.21 11.11
CA ALA A 136 -0.37 7.43 11.33
C ALA A 136 -0.82 8.64 10.49
N ASN A 137 -1.44 8.42 9.33
CA ASN A 137 -1.67 9.51 8.38
C ASN A 137 -3.13 9.64 7.90
N VAL A 138 -3.96 8.61 8.01
CA VAL A 138 -5.30 8.58 7.40
C VAL A 138 -6.41 8.53 8.43
N TYR A 139 -6.35 7.58 9.36
CA TYR A 139 -7.48 7.31 10.27
C TYR A 139 -7.82 8.49 11.17
N GLY A 140 -6.83 9.30 11.58
CA GLY A 140 -7.05 10.53 12.32
C GLY A 140 -7.67 11.67 11.51
N VAL A 141 -7.61 11.60 10.17
CA VAL A 141 -8.11 12.67 9.28
C VAL A 141 -9.54 12.38 8.82
N PHE A 142 -9.77 11.20 8.23
CA PHE A 142 -11.09 10.83 7.71
C PHE A 142 -11.47 9.35 7.95
N GLY A 143 -10.75 8.64 8.81
CA GLY A 143 -11.03 7.21 9.06
C GLY A 143 -12.44 6.94 9.57
N LYS A 144 -13.04 7.87 10.31
CA LYS A 144 -14.40 7.76 10.87
C LYS A 144 -15.51 8.25 9.92
N TYR A 145 -15.15 8.82 8.77
CA TYR A 145 -16.16 9.30 7.82
C TYR A 145 -16.74 8.11 7.05
N PRO A 146 -18.05 8.12 6.76
CA PRO A 146 -18.65 7.20 5.80
C PRO A 146 -17.87 7.26 4.48
N ILE A 147 -17.57 6.09 3.90
CA ILE A 147 -16.71 6.03 2.71
C ILE A 147 -17.31 6.78 1.52
N GLY A 148 -18.65 6.83 1.43
CA GLY A 148 -19.38 7.57 0.39
C GLY A 148 -19.30 9.09 0.52
N ASP A 149 -18.95 9.61 1.70
CA ASP A 149 -18.85 11.06 1.96
C ASP A 149 -17.43 11.60 1.73
N ILE A 150 -16.48 10.72 1.41
CA ILE A 150 -15.08 11.09 1.22
C ILE A 150 -14.82 11.39 -0.26
N ASP A 151 -14.45 12.61 -0.54
CA ASP A 151 -14.04 13.08 -1.87
C ASP A 151 -12.51 13.18 -2.01
N ASN A 152 -12.05 13.54 -3.21
CA ASN A 152 -10.62 13.75 -3.48
C ASN A 152 -10.02 14.91 -2.66
N MET A 153 -10.82 15.87 -2.18
CA MET A 153 -10.32 16.96 -1.35
C MET A 153 -9.89 16.47 0.03
N HIS A 154 -10.65 15.58 0.65
CA HIS A 154 -10.29 14.97 1.93
C HIS A 154 -8.98 14.21 1.84
N VAL A 155 -8.82 13.38 0.79
CA VAL A 155 -7.59 12.62 0.53
C VAL A 155 -6.41 13.54 0.24
N ARG A 156 -6.61 14.56 -0.58
CA ARG A 156 -5.56 15.54 -0.90
C ARG A 156 -5.05 16.27 0.34
N LYS A 157 -5.92 16.72 1.25
CA LYS A 157 -5.52 17.33 2.52
C LYS A 157 -4.60 16.41 3.32
N CYS A 158 -4.95 15.13 3.42
CA CYS A 158 -4.12 14.12 4.07
C CYS A 158 -2.74 14.01 3.39
N LEU A 159 -2.69 13.89 2.07
CA LEU A 159 -1.46 13.72 1.30
C LEU A 159 -0.58 14.99 1.33
N GLN A 160 -1.18 16.19 1.35
CA GLN A 160 -0.44 17.44 1.48
C GLN A 160 0.31 17.58 2.81
N ILE A 161 -0.18 16.98 3.90
CA ILE A 161 0.54 16.93 5.17
C ILE A 161 1.85 16.13 4.99
N MET A 162 1.81 15.02 4.25
CA MET A 162 3.00 14.23 3.96
C MET A 162 3.94 14.94 2.99
N GLN A 163 3.40 15.64 2.00
CA GLN A 163 4.16 16.45 1.05
C GLN A 163 4.96 17.55 1.78
N LYS A 164 4.34 18.27 2.73
CA LYS A 164 5.02 19.29 3.56
C LYS A 164 6.17 18.72 4.38
N ARG A 165 6.11 17.43 4.75
CA ARG A 165 7.19 16.72 5.47
C ARG A 165 8.26 16.14 4.54
N GLY A 166 8.16 16.34 3.22
CA GLY A 166 9.07 15.78 2.22
C GLY A 166 8.93 14.27 1.98
N ALA A 167 7.89 13.63 2.51
CA ALA A 167 7.69 12.18 2.41
C ALA A 167 7.00 11.77 1.10
N LEU A 168 7.52 12.23 -0.05
CA LEU A 168 6.87 12.10 -1.37
C LEU A 168 6.71 10.66 -1.82
N GLU A 169 7.72 9.79 -1.65
CA GLU A 169 7.65 8.38 -2.02
C GLU A 169 6.54 7.64 -1.25
N LEU A 170 6.45 7.88 0.07
CA LEU A 170 5.43 7.25 0.89
C LEU A 170 4.05 7.82 0.59
N MET A 171 3.96 9.11 0.28
CA MET A 171 2.73 9.79 -0.15
C MET A 171 2.16 9.15 -1.43
N ASP A 172 2.98 8.91 -2.45
CA ASP A 172 2.54 8.27 -3.69
C ASP A 172 2.03 6.85 -3.43
N LYS A 173 2.74 6.08 -2.59
CA LYS A 173 2.31 4.74 -2.18
C LYS A 173 0.99 4.79 -1.41
N LEU A 174 0.87 5.72 -0.46
CA LEU A 174 -0.35 5.88 0.34
C LEU A 174 -1.55 6.23 -0.53
N ARG A 175 -1.38 7.15 -1.49
CA ARG A 175 -2.42 7.48 -2.45
C ARG A 175 -2.90 6.25 -3.22
N GLY A 176 -1.98 5.41 -3.69
CA GLY A 176 -2.31 4.15 -4.35
C GLY A 176 -3.08 3.18 -3.42
N TRP A 177 -2.70 3.07 -2.16
CA TRP A 177 -3.42 2.22 -1.20
C TRP A 177 -4.81 2.75 -0.86
N ILE A 178 -4.97 4.05 -0.67
CA ILE A 178 -6.28 4.69 -0.47
C ILE A 178 -7.18 4.41 -1.68
N ARG A 179 -6.66 4.61 -2.91
CA ARG A 179 -7.41 4.30 -4.13
C ARG A 179 -7.86 2.85 -4.17
N ASN A 180 -6.99 1.90 -3.79
CA ASN A 180 -7.35 0.47 -3.76
C ASN A 180 -8.45 0.16 -2.73
N VAL A 181 -8.53 0.88 -1.62
CA VAL A 181 -9.64 0.77 -0.65
C VAL A 181 -10.95 1.25 -1.28
N PHE A 182 -10.92 2.36 -2.03
CA PHE A 182 -12.10 2.83 -2.77
C PHE A 182 -12.50 1.87 -3.90
N ASP A 183 -11.54 1.28 -4.62
CA ASP A 183 -11.83 0.25 -5.63
C ASP A 183 -12.48 -1.00 -4.99
N PHE A 184 -12.06 -1.36 -3.77
CA PHE A 184 -12.68 -2.44 -2.99
C PHE A 184 -14.11 -2.09 -2.59
N ALA A 185 -14.36 -0.88 -2.07
CA ALA A 185 -15.70 -0.40 -1.76
C ALA A 185 -16.62 -0.33 -3.00
N LEU A 186 -16.06 0.04 -4.16
CA LEU A 186 -16.77 0.06 -5.43
C LEU A 186 -17.21 -1.36 -5.86
N SER A 187 -16.32 -2.37 -5.67
CA SER A 187 -16.65 -3.77 -5.99
C SER A 187 -17.82 -4.30 -5.14
N ASP A 188 -17.94 -3.83 -3.90
CA ASP A 188 -19.01 -4.18 -2.98
C ASP A 188 -20.26 -3.28 -3.11
N LYS A 189 -20.27 -2.38 -4.12
CA LYS A 189 -21.36 -1.42 -4.40
C LYS A 189 -21.68 -0.49 -3.24
N LEU A 190 -20.70 -0.20 -2.38
CA LEU A 190 -20.84 0.77 -1.29
C LEU A 190 -20.74 2.22 -1.78
N ILE A 191 -20.15 2.42 -2.94
CA ILE A 191 -20.01 3.70 -3.64
C ILE A 191 -20.30 3.48 -5.13
N SER A 192 -20.67 4.55 -5.84
CA SER A 192 -20.97 4.52 -7.29
C SER A 192 -19.72 4.69 -8.16
N GLU A 193 -18.69 5.38 -7.65
CA GLU A 193 -17.44 5.63 -8.36
C GLU A 193 -16.29 5.83 -7.39
N ASN A 194 -15.05 5.63 -7.87
CA ASN A 194 -13.86 5.91 -7.07
C ASN A 194 -13.52 7.41 -7.18
N PRO A 195 -13.60 8.19 -6.09
CA PRO A 195 -13.37 9.64 -6.13
C PRO A 195 -11.88 10.01 -6.32
N ILE A 196 -10.95 9.03 -6.26
CA ILE A 196 -9.52 9.29 -6.35
C ILE A 196 -9.05 9.16 -7.81
N PRO A 197 -8.64 10.24 -8.47
CA PRO A 197 -8.20 10.18 -9.85
C PRO A 197 -6.88 9.39 -9.98
N LEU A 198 -6.59 8.85 -11.16
CA LEU A 198 -5.32 8.14 -11.42
C LEU A 198 -4.11 9.06 -11.25
N LYS A 199 -4.26 10.33 -11.59
CA LYS A 199 -3.23 11.37 -11.43
C LYS A 199 -3.87 12.58 -10.73
N ASP A 200 -3.12 13.21 -9.83
CA ASP A 200 -3.51 14.49 -9.24
C ASP A 200 -2.35 15.47 -9.44
N GLU A 201 -2.53 16.42 -10.36
CA GLU A 201 -1.49 17.39 -10.74
C GLU A 201 -1.19 18.41 -9.64
N ARG A 202 -2.03 18.48 -8.61
CA ARG A 202 -1.82 19.36 -7.44
C ARG A 202 -0.90 18.76 -6.39
N LEU A 203 -0.48 17.49 -6.57
CA LEU A 203 0.47 16.81 -5.72
C LEU A 203 1.84 16.74 -6.42
N LEU A 204 2.90 17.01 -5.67
CA LEU A 204 4.26 16.84 -6.17
C LEU A 204 4.52 15.35 -6.43
N LYS A 205 5.12 15.06 -7.56
CA LYS A 205 5.54 13.68 -7.89
C LYS A 205 6.85 13.38 -7.19
N HIS A 206 6.97 12.17 -6.67
CA HIS A 206 8.26 11.65 -6.26
C HIS A 206 9.11 11.37 -7.52
N VAL A 207 10.24 12.05 -7.62
CA VAL A 207 11.26 11.71 -8.62
C VAL A 207 12.15 10.64 -7.99
N SER A 208 12.10 9.43 -8.54
CA SER A 208 12.93 8.32 -8.06
C SER A 208 14.39 8.61 -8.40
N GLU A 209 15.18 8.85 -7.37
CA GLU A 209 16.64 8.92 -7.52
C GLU A 209 17.22 7.52 -7.65
N LYS A 210 18.33 7.41 -8.40
CA LYS A 210 19.08 6.15 -8.48
C LYS A 210 19.62 5.80 -7.08
N TYR A 211 19.60 4.52 -6.73
CA TYR A 211 20.18 4.09 -5.46
C TYR A 211 21.64 4.56 -5.34
N PRO A 212 22.02 5.16 -4.20
CA PRO A 212 23.40 5.50 -3.92
C PRO A 212 24.28 4.25 -4.00
N ARG A 213 25.31 4.29 -4.83
CA ARG A 213 26.16 3.13 -5.15
C ARG A 213 27.60 3.57 -5.34
N LEU A 214 28.53 2.60 -5.33
CA LEU A 214 29.91 2.82 -5.76
C LEU A 214 29.92 3.34 -7.22
N GLN A 215 30.70 4.37 -7.47
CA GLN A 215 30.76 5.05 -8.77
C GLN A 215 31.94 4.56 -9.61
N SER A 216 32.99 4.05 -8.96
CA SER A 216 34.22 3.61 -9.63
C SER A 216 34.82 2.34 -9.00
N THR A 217 35.72 1.71 -9.71
CA THR A 217 36.54 0.60 -9.21
C THR A 217 37.48 1.04 -8.09
N GLN A 218 37.96 2.29 -8.11
CA GLN A 218 38.73 2.91 -7.05
C GLN A 218 37.93 3.00 -5.74
N ASP A 219 36.66 3.36 -5.81
CA ASP A 219 35.76 3.42 -4.63
C ASP A 219 35.56 2.02 -4.03
N ALA A 220 35.41 1.01 -4.87
CA ALA A 220 35.29 -0.38 -4.41
C ALA A 220 36.55 -0.83 -3.70
N GLY A 221 37.72 -0.52 -4.27
CA GLY A 221 39.03 -0.78 -3.65
C GLY A 221 39.20 -0.05 -2.32
N LYS A 222 38.81 1.23 -2.25
CA LYS A 222 38.81 2.03 -1.01
C LYS A 222 37.92 1.41 0.07
N LEU A 223 36.67 1.05 -0.28
CA LEU A 223 35.75 0.38 0.64
C LEU A 223 36.37 -0.90 1.23
N LEU A 224 37.00 -1.73 0.39
CA LEU A 224 37.62 -3.00 0.83
C LEU A 224 38.85 -2.77 1.71
N ARG A 225 39.70 -1.77 1.40
CA ARG A 225 40.83 -1.40 2.26
C ARG A 225 40.39 -0.87 3.61
N ASN A 226 39.46 0.07 3.63
CA ASN A 226 38.95 0.65 4.85
C ASN A 226 38.18 -0.36 5.75
N LEU A 227 37.73 -1.47 5.17
CA LEU A 227 37.06 -2.53 5.91
C LEU A 227 38.00 -3.20 6.95
N VAL A 228 39.30 -3.23 6.68
CA VAL A 228 40.31 -3.79 7.60
C VAL A 228 40.36 -3.01 8.89
N ASP A 229 40.22 -1.68 8.83
CA ASP A 229 40.30 -0.77 9.99
C ASP A 229 38.91 -0.55 10.67
N TYR A 230 37.91 -1.30 10.26
CA TYR A 230 36.58 -1.14 10.84
C TYR A 230 36.50 -1.63 12.29
N ALA A 231 36.31 -0.72 13.23
CA ALA A 231 36.30 -1.00 14.68
C ALA A 231 34.99 -1.66 15.19
N GLY A 232 34.12 -2.16 14.30
CA GLY A 232 32.88 -2.87 14.67
C GLY A 232 33.11 -4.37 14.88
N SER A 233 32.00 -5.13 15.05
CA SER A 233 32.12 -6.58 15.22
C SER A 233 32.57 -7.27 13.91
N PHE A 234 33.24 -8.40 14.07
CA PHE A 234 33.73 -9.21 12.96
C PHE A 234 32.61 -9.71 12.05
N GLU A 235 31.47 -10.07 12.63
CA GLU A 235 30.28 -10.48 11.87
C GLU A 235 29.74 -9.35 10.98
N VAL A 236 29.80 -8.11 11.46
CA VAL A 236 29.34 -6.94 10.68
C VAL A 236 30.33 -6.61 9.56
N SER A 237 31.63 -6.63 9.83
CA SER A 237 32.64 -6.40 8.79
C SER A 237 32.59 -7.48 7.71
N THR A 238 32.48 -8.76 8.12
CA THR A 238 32.35 -9.89 7.18
C THR A 238 31.02 -9.80 6.37
N CYS A 239 29.92 -9.32 6.98
CA CYS A 239 28.69 -9.08 6.25
C CYS A 239 28.86 -8.01 5.15
N VAL A 240 29.59 -6.92 5.42
CA VAL A 240 29.90 -5.90 4.41
C VAL A 240 30.80 -6.47 3.32
N TYR A 241 31.82 -7.22 3.68
CA TYR A 241 32.72 -7.92 2.75
C TYR A 241 31.95 -8.87 1.82
N LEU A 242 31.16 -9.76 2.37
CA LEU A 242 30.34 -10.70 1.60
C LEU A 242 29.22 -10.02 0.81
N GLN A 243 28.74 -8.87 1.24
CA GLN A 243 27.72 -8.12 0.50
C GLN A 243 28.23 -7.65 -0.87
N ILE A 244 29.50 -7.22 -0.97
CA ILE A 244 30.08 -6.83 -2.26
C ILE A 244 30.46 -8.05 -3.10
N HIS A 245 30.95 -9.14 -2.47
CA HIS A 245 31.32 -10.38 -3.18
C HIS A 245 30.12 -11.12 -3.75
N PHE A 246 29.06 -11.29 -2.99
CA PHE A 246 27.88 -12.03 -3.44
C PHE A 246 26.94 -11.20 -4.32
N ALA A 247 26.95 -9.89 -4.17
CA ALA A 247 26.05 -9.00 -4.86
C ALA A 247 24.55 -9.41 -4.73
N GLN A 248 24.20 -10.21 -3.73
CA GLN A 248 22.83 -10.63 -3.46
C GLN A 248 22.04 -9.54 -2.73
N ARG A 249 20.72 -9.71 -2.58
CA ARG A 249 19.92 -8.69 -1.88
C ARG A 249 20.34 -8.59 -0.41
N PRO A 250 20.54 -7.39 0.14
CA PRO A 250 21.07 -7.22 1.50
C PRO A 250 20.28 -7.95 2.59
N SER A 251 18.95 -8.04 2.43
CA SER A 251 18.11 -8.76 3.38
C SER A 251 18.26 -10.28 3.29
N GLU A 252 18.56 -10.81 2.11
CA GLU A 252 18.79 -12.24 1.88
C GLU A 252 20.10 -12.65 2.55
N LEU A 253 21.19 -11.92 2.29
CA LEU A 253 22.48 -12.18 2.93
C LEU A 253 22.43 -11.98 4.45
N ARG A 254 21.89 -10.85 4.90
CA ARG A 254 21.82 -10.53 6.34
C ARG A 254 21.09 -11.58 7.17
N CYS A 255 20.07 -12.21 6.59
CA CYS A 255 19.26 -13.24 7.23
C CYS A 255 19.70 -14.67 6.89
N ALA A 256 20.86 -14.85 6.25
CA ALA A 256 21.36 -16.16 5.86
C ALA A 256 21.68 -17.03 7.08
N LYS A 257 21.40 -18.33 6.97
CA LYS A 257 21.60 -19.30 8.04
C LYS A 257 22.74 -20.25 7.65
N TRP A 258 23.47 -20.75 8.64
CA TRP A 258 24.55 -21.72 8.41
C TRP A 258 24.06 -23.00 7.71
N ALA A 259 22.84 -23.43 8.02
CA ALA A 259 22.24 -24.61 7.40
C ALA A 259 22.01 -24.47 5.88
N ASP A 260 22.01 -23.24 5.33
CA ASP A 260 21.82 -22.98 3.92
C ASP A 260 23.12 -23.07 3.10
N PHE A 261 24.29 -23.27 3.77
CA PHE A 261 25.63 -23.27 3.14
C PHE A 261 26.24 -24.66 3.12
N ASP A 262 26.73 -25.06 1.95
CA ASP A 262 27.60 -26.20 1.75
C ASP A 262 28.98 -25.64 1.31
N LEU A 263 29.90 -25.52 2.29
CA LEU A 263 31.21 -24.92 2.04
C LEU A 263 32.11 -25.83 1.23
N ASP A 264 31.93 -27.17 1.31
CA ASP A 264 32.72 -28.15 0.54
C ASP A 264 32.36 -28.04 -0.95
N LYS A 265 31.08 -27.88 -1.28
CA LYS A 265 30.64 -27.64 -2.66
C LYS A 265 30.75 -26.19 -3.09
N ALA A 266 31.12 -25.30 -2.17
CA ALA A 266 31.15 -23.84 -2.39
C ALA A 266 29.80 -23.29 -2.94
N ILE A 267 28.71 -23.57 -2.22
CA ILE A 267 27.38 -23.11 -2.59
C ILE A 267 26.62 -22.58 -1.37
N TRP A 268 25.75 -21.61 -1.62
CA TRP A 268 24.69 -21.14 -0.72
C TRP A 268 23.35 -21.37 -1.39
N THR A 269 22.48 -22.16 -0.77
CA THR A 269 21.13 -22.44 -1.26
C THR A 269 20.14 -21.54 -0.54
N LEU A 270 19.70 -20.48 -1.19
CA LEU A 270 18.70 -19.54 -0.65
C LEU A 270 17.31 -20.17 -0.73
N PRO A 271 16.65 -20.49 0.42
CA PRO A 271 15.33 -21.07 0.44
C PRO A 271 14.30 -20.13 -0.18
N LEU A 272 13.27 -20.68 -0.88
CA LEU A 272 12.20 -19.90 -1.48
C LEU A 272 11.50 -18.97 -0.49
N ALA A 273 11.27 -19.44 0.73
CA ALA A 273 10.61 -18.66 1.79
C ALA A 273 11.37 -17.36 2.14
N GLN A 274 12.71 -17.37 2.02
CA GLN A 274 13.58 -16.24 2.32
C GLN A 274 13.80 -15.33 1.09
N SER A 275 13.59 -15.86 -0.11
CA SER A 275 13.83 -15.11 -1.34
C SER A 275 12.74 -14.06 -1.58
N LYS A 276 13.16 -12.82 -1.87
CA LYS A 276 12.24 -11.77 -2.36
C LYS A 276 11.72 -12.05 -3.78
N SER A 277 12.39 -12.90 -4.54
CA SER A 277 11.97 -13.36 -5.87
C SER A 277 11.00 -14.54 -5.84
N ARG A 278 10.58 -15.04 -4.67
CA ARG A 278 9.73 -16.23 -4.48
C ARG A 278 8.44 -16.26 -5.31
N LYS A 279 7.93 -15.10 -5.71
CA LYS A 279 6.72 -15.01 -6.57
C LYS A 279 6.98 -15.47 -8.01
N PHE A 280 8.23 -15.49 -8.43
CA PHE A 280 8.66 -15.79 -9.81
C PHE A 280 9.55 -17.02 -9.88
N MET A 281 9.86 -17.65 -8.75
CA MET A 281 10.74 -18.81 -8.67
C MET A 281 9.98 -20.02 -8.17
N THR A 282 10.21 -21.18 -8.79
CA THR A 282 9.63 -22.46 -8.40
C THR A 282 10.60 -23.32 -7.58
N LYS A 283 11.90 -23.00 -7.61
CA LYS A 283 12.99 -23.73 -6.93
C LYS A 283 13.83 -22.77 -6.08
N PRO A 284 14.50 -23.26 -5.02
CA PRO A 284 15.52 -22.51 -4.29
C PRO A 284 16.58 -21.93 -5.23
N HIS A 285 17.14 -20.76 -4.90
CA HIS A 285 18.20 -20.15 -5.69
C HIS A 285 19.56 -20.57 -5.14
N THR A 286 20.38 -21.21 -5.97
CA THR A 286 21.76 -21.57 -5.61
C THR A 286 22.70 -20.44 -5.98
N ILE A 287 23.48 -19.96 -5.02
CA ILE A 287 24.50 -18.92 -5.18
C ILE A 287 25.86 -19.62 -5.13
N MET A 288 26.66 -19.40 -6.16
CA MET A 288 28.01 -19.96 -6.23
C MET A 288 28.97 -19.09 -5.42
N LEU A 289 29.82 -19.73 -4.60
CA LEU A 289 30.78 -19.05 -3.74
C LEU A 289 32.15 -19.06 -4.40
N SER A 290 32.85 -17.92 -4.34
CA SER A 290 34.28 -17.82 -4.71
C SER A 290 35.19 -18.38 -3.60
N LYS A 291 36.44 -18.61 -3.90
CA LYS A 291 37.45 -19.03 -2.90
C LYS A 291 37.59 -18.03 -1.77
N GLN A 292 37.59 -16.74 -2.08
CA GLN A 292 37.65 -15.65 -1.10
C GLN A 292 36.43 -15.65 -0.16
N ALA A 293 35.23 -15.86 -0.72
CA ALA A 293 34.02 -15.93 0.07
C ALA A 293 33.99 -17.17 0.99
N VAL A 294 34.44 -18.33 0.50
CA VAL A 294 34.56 -19.55 1.31
C VAL A 294 35.53 -19.34 2.46
N ALA A 295 36.70 -18.75 2.20
CA ALA A 295 37.72 -18.46 3.24
C ALA A 295 37.13 -17.54 4.32
N ALA A 296 36.43 -16.45 3.95
CA ALA A 296 35.77 -15.54 4.89
C ALA A 296 34.66 -16.24 5.70
N LEU A 297 33.92 -17.17 5.09
CA LEU A 297 32.89 -17.94 5.78
C LEU A 297 33.46 -18.96 6.76
N ILE A 298 34.60 -19.61 6.43
CA ILE A 298 35.29 -20.53 7.35
C ILE A 298 35.78 -19.77 8.58
N GLU A 299 36.37 -18.59 8.39
CA GLU A 299 36.79 -17.73 9.48
C GLU A 299 35.59 -17.27 10.33
N LEU A 300 34.51 -16.79 9.69
CA LEU A 300 33.29 -16.37 10.38
C LEU A 300 32.68 -17.50 11.23
N LYS A 301 32.81 -18.74 10.78
CA LYS A 301 32.23 -19.90 11.49
C LYS A 301 32.83 -20.07 12.87
N ALA A 302 34.07 -19.68 13.09
CA ALA A 302 34.73 -19.69 14.41
C ALA A 302 34.04 -18.69 15.40
N TYR A 303 33.44 -17.63 14.90
CA TYR A 303 32.80 -16.58 15.71
C TYR A 303 31.29 -16.80 15.91
N SER A 304 30.58 -17.20 14.86
CA SER A 304 29.12 -17.29 14.88
C SER A 304 28.59 -18.68 14.58
N GLY A 305 29.46 -19.71 14.47
CA GLY A 305 29.04 -21.06 14.10
C GLY A 305 28.10 -21.76 15.05
N SER A 306 28.01 -21.32 16.31
CA SER A 306 27.02 -21.78 17.29
C SER A 306 25.63 -21.12 17.14
N SER A 307 25.51 -20.09 16.33
CA SER A 307 24.25 -19.41 16.04
C SER A 307 23.55 -20.04 14.82
N GLU A 308 22.25 -19.89 14.74
CA GLU A 308 21.48 -20.22 13.53
C GLU A 308 21.88 -19.34 12.33
N TYR A 309 22.19 -18.05 12.60
CA TYR A 309 22.47 -17.04 11.59
C TYR A 309 23.98 -16.81 11.42
N LEU A 310 24.43 -16.58 10.16
CA LEU A 310 25.81 -16.19 9.89
C LEU A 310 26.16 -14.90 10.64
N PHE A 311 25.28 -13.93 10.58
CA PHE A 311 25.44 -12.60 11.14
C PHE A 311 24.45 -12.44 12.30
N ALA A 312 24.76 -13.10 13.41
CA ALA A 312 23.92 -13.06 14.60
C ALA A 312 23.97 -11.68 15.26
N ALA A 313 22.82 -11.22 15.77
CA ALA A 313 22.77 -10.08 16.69
C ALA A 313 23.31 -10.51 18.07
N ARG A 314 23.54 -9.54 18.96
CA ARG A 314 23.96 -9.81 20.35
C ARG A 314 23.06 -10.84 21.06
N LEU A 315 21.77 -10.88 20.71
CA LEU A 315 20.87 -11.98 21.03
C LEU A 315 20.93 -12.96 19.86
N ALA A 316 21.65 -14.06 20.01
CA ALA A 316 21.96 -15.06 18.96
C ALA A 316 20.72 -15.63 18.20
N SER A 317 19.52 -15.39 18.70
CA SER A 317 18.26 -15.81 18.10
C SER A 317 17.75 -14.94 16.94
N LYS A 318 18.45 -13.84 16.63
CA LYS A 318 18.05 -12.92 15.56
C LYS A 318 19.25 -12.50 14.70
N PRO A 319 19.07 -12.24 13.40
CA PRO A 319 20.12 -11.68 12.58
C PRO A 319 20.38 -10.22 12.93
N VAL A 320 21.59 -9.73 12.67
CA VAL A 320 21.99 -8.32 12.80
C VAL A 320 20.97 -7.41 12.10
N SER A 321 20.73 -6.20 12.63
CA SER A 321 19.72 -5.29 12.06
C SER A 321 20.18 -4.68 10.72
N GLU A 322 19.21 -4.34 9.86
CA GLU A 322 19.51 -3.62 8.61
C GLU A 322 20.16 -2.26 8.89
N ALA A 323 19.73 -1.59 9.96
CA ALA A 323 20.31 -0.30 10.37
C ALA A 323 21.79 -0.42 10.75
N THR A 324 22.20 -1.54 11.38
CA THR A 324 23.60 -1.82 11.74
C THR A 324 24.46 -1.94 10.48
N ILE A 325 24.02 -2.71 9.49
CA ILE A 325 24.77 -2.86 8.24
C ILE A 325 24.85 -1.54 7.47
N ARG A 326 23.74 -0.79 7.39
CA ARG A 326 23.75 0.55 6.76
C ARG A 326 24.68 1.54 7.50
N LYS A 327 24.75 1.46 8.82
CA LYS A 327 25.70 2.27 9.61
C LYS A 327 27.13 1.87 9.32
N ALA A 328 27.45 0.57 9.22
CA ALA A 328 28.78 0.09 8.88
C ALA A 328 29.24 0.62 7.51
N PHE A 329 28.39 0.54 6.46
CA PHE A 329 28.72 1.10 5.16
C PHE A 329 29.06 2.60 5.23
N ARG A 330 28.35 3.40 6.03
CA ARG A 330 28.61 4.84 6.21
C ARG A 330 29.92 5.12 6.96
N ILE A 331 30.31 4.24 7.87
CA ILE A 331 31.58 4.38 8.61
C ILE A 331 32.76 3.97 7.73
N ILE A 332 32.63 2.87 7.00
CA ILE A 332 33.69 2.31 6.18
C ILE A 332 33.95 3.18 4.94
N PHE A 333 32.93 3.74 4.36
CA PHE A 333 33.04 4.58 3.16
C PHE A 333 32.39 5.96 3.41
N THR A 334 33.21 6.99 3.47
CA THR A 334 32.84 8.34 3.91
C THR A 334 32.78 9.37 2.78
N ASP A 335 33.27 9.06 1.57
CA ASP A 335 33.38 10.02 0.48
C ASP A 335 32.02 10.53 0.00
N TYR A 336 31.06 9.63 -0.06
CA TYR A 336 29.66 9.93 -0.35
C TYR A 336 28.76 8.80 0.18
N HIS A 337 27.45 9.05 0.21
CA HIS A 337 26.52 8.05 0.71
C HIS A 337 26.41 6.86 -0.24
N ILE A 338 26.62 5.65 0.29
CA ILE A 338 26.32 4.39 -0.39
C ILE A 338 25.42 3.51 0.46
N VAL A 339 24.69 2.61 -0.19
CA VAL A 339 23.83 1.64 0.49
C VAL A 339 24.19 0.21 0.10
N PRO A 340 23.95 -0.79 0.96
CA PRO A 340 24.28 -2.19 0.65
C PRO A 340 23.73 -2.68 -0.69
N HIS A 341 22.54 -2.23 -1.08
CA HIS A 341 21.95 -2.58 -2.39
C HIS A 341 22.74 -2.01 -3.57
N GLY A 342 23.49 -0.93 -3.37
CA GLY A 342 24.37 -0.34 -4.37
C GLY A 342 25.49 -1.26 -4.83
N CYS A 343 25.99 -2.17 -3.96
CA CYS A 343 26.97 -3.17 -4.32
C CYS A 343 26.49 -4.10 -5.44
N ARG A 344 25.22 -4.49 -5.38
CA ARG A 344 24.59 -5.33 -6.41
C ARG A 344 24.48 -4.60 -7.75
N HIS A 345 24.17 -3.31 -7.71
CA HIS A 345 24.13 -2.49 -8.92
C HIS A 345 25.52 -2.33 -9.52
N PHE A 346 26.54 -2.09 -8.67
CA PHE A 346 27.93 -1.97 -9.09
C PHE A 346 28.42 -3.25 -9.76
N PHE A 347 28.21 -4.42 -9.13
CA PHE A 347 28.50 -5.73 -9.73
C PHE A 347 27.84 -5.89 -11.10
N SER A 348 26.53 -5.62 -11.20
CA SER A 348 25.79 -5.77 -12.47
C SER A 348 26.40 -4.91 -13.58
N THR A 349 26.80 -3.68 -13.26
CA THR A 349 27.47 -2.79 -14.23
C THR A 349 28.78 -3.37 -14.67
N GLN A 350 29.66 -3.74 -13.72
CA GLN A 350 31.00 -4.27 -14.03
C GLN A 350 30.95 -5.60 -14.81
N ALA A 351 30.04 -6.50 -14.44
CA ALA A 351 29.88 -7.78 -15.14
C ALA A 351 29.38 -7.61 -16.57
N ASN A 352 28.46 -6.69 -16.83
CA ASN A 352 27.98 -6.38 -18.18
C ASN A 352 29.06 -5.66 -19.02
N GLU A 353 29.78 -4.69 -18.45
CA GLU A 353 30.84 -3.94 -19.14
C GLU A 353 32.05 -4.80 -19.48
N SER A 354 32.31 -5.86 -18.70
CA SER A 354 33.41 -6.80 -18.98
C SER A 354 33.28 -7.51 -20.32
N GLY A 355 32.07 -7.70 -20.83
CA GLY A 355 31.78 -8.46 -22.04
C GLY A 355 32.08 -9.97 -21.94
N LEU A 356 32.54 -10.46 -20.78
CA LEU A 356 32.99 -11.84 -20.58
C LEU A 356 31.84 -12.84 -20.35
N PHE A 357 30.67 -12.34 -19.91
CA PHE A 357 29.57 -13.19 -19.50
C PHE A 357 28.30 -12.82 -20.25
N ARG A 358 27.54 -13.82 -20.66
CA ARG A 358 26.23 -13.60 -21.27
C ARG A 358 25.29 -12.94 -20.25
N ARG A 359 24.42 -12.06 -20.73
CA ARG A 359 23.44 -11.38 -19.90
C ARG A 359 22.61 -12.35 -19.06
N ASP A 360 22.21 -13.50 -19.62
CA ASP A 360 21.41 -14.51 -18.93
C ASP A 360 22.11 -15.08 -17.69
N VAL A 361 23.43 -15.25 -17.78
CA VAL A 361 24.25 -15.72 -16.66
C VAL A 361 24.29 -14.67 -15.54
N ILE A 362 24.43 -13.38 -15.91
CA ILE A 362 24.45 -12.26 -14.96
C ILE A 362 23.07 -12.11 -14.29
N GLU A 363 22.00 -12.14 -15.07
CA GLU A 363 20.63 -12.06 -14.53
C GLU A 363 20.28 -13.27 -13.65
N SER A 364 20.69 -14.49 -14.04
CA SER A 364 20.54 -15.70 -13.23
C SER A 364 21.35 -15.62 -11.94
N PHE A 365 22.60 -15.13 -11.97
CA PHE A 365 23.42 -14.89 -10.78
C PHE A 365 22.72 -13.94 -9.78
N LEU A 366 22.07 -12.92 -10.29
CA LEU A 366 21.33 -11.93 -9.51
C LEU A 366 19.93 -12.40 -9.09
N ALA A 367 19.47 -13.58 -9.44
CA ALA A 367 18.10 -14.04 -9.22
C ALA A 367 17.05 -13.01 -9.70
N HIS A 368 17.28 -12.42 -10.88
CA HIS A 368 16.28 -11.60 -11.56
C HIS A 368 15.33 -12.49 -12.35
N SER A 369 14.04 -12.16 -12.30
CA SER A 369 13.05 -12.78 -13.20
C SER A 369 13.26 -12.28 -14.63
N ASP A 370 13.16 -13.17 -15.60
CA ASP A 370 13.09 -12.74 -16.99
C ASP A 370 11.86 -11.85 -17.19
N LYS A 371 12.04 -10.71 -17.84
CA LYS A 371 10.94 -9.80 -18.18
C LYS A 371 10.08 -10.36 -19.32
N ASP A 372 10.66 -11.18 -20.17
CA ASP A 372 9.96 -11.91 -21.20
C ASP A 372 9.34 -13.17 -20.61
N LYS A 373 8.01 -13.15 -20.43
CA LYS A 373 7.26 -14.26 -19.84
C LYS A 373 7.32 -15.53 -20.71
N ILE A 374 7.43 -15.39 -22.03
CA ILE A 374 7.51 -16.53 -22.95
C ILE A 374 8.86 -17.20 -22.75
N ARG A 375 9.93 -16.43 -22.76
CA ARG A 375 11.30 -16.93 -22.52
C ARG A 375 11.44 -17.54 -21.13
N ALA A 376 10.88 -16.93 -20.10
CA ALA A 376 10.87 -17.45 -18.72
C ALA A 376 10.21 -18.83 -18.62
N THR A 377 9.21 -19.12 -19.46
CA THR A 377 8.49 -20.41 -19.48
C THR A 377 9.31 -21.54 -20.08
N TYR A 378 10.17 -21.24 -21.07
CA TYR A 378 10.92 -22.26 -21.80
C TYR A 378 12.38 -22.37 -21.38
N ASN A 379 12.94 -21.42 -20.65
CA ASN A 379 14.34 -21.42 -20.24
C ASN A 379 14.50 -21.88 -18.79
N GLU A 380 14.71 -23.17 -18.57
CA GLU A 380 14.99 -23.77 -17.26
C GLU A 380 16.50 -23.90 -16.95
N ALA A 381 17.36 -23.31 -17.77
CA ALA A 381 18.80 -23.42 -17.61
C ALA A 381 19.29 -22.74 -16.34
N THR A 382 20.09 -23.43 -15.53
CA THR A 382 20.63 -22.92 -14.26
C THR A 382 21.95 -22.18 -14.43
N TYR A 383 22.67 -22.40 -15.54
CA TYR A 383 23.99 -21.82 -15.84
C TYR A 383 25.05 -22.02 -14.74
N ASP A 384 25.01 -23.10 -13.98
CA ASP A 384 25.79 -23.30 -12.76
C ASP A 384 27.30 -23.18 -13.00
N LYS A 385 27.81 -23.76 -14.09
CA LYS A 385 29.24 -23.69 -14.44
C LYS A 385 29.67 -22.25 -14.74
N GLU A 386 28.87 -21.52 -15.48
CA GLU A 386 29.18 -20.13 -15.87
C GLU A 386 28.98 -19.17 -14.68
N ARG A 387 27.97 -19.38 -13.83
CA ARG A 387 27.77 -18.60 -12.59
C ARG A 387 28.93 -18.82 -11.61
N ARG A 388 29.51 -20.03 -11.54
CA ARG A 388 30.68 -20.31 -10.73
C ARG A 388 31.91 -19.54 -11.25
N LYS A 389 32.12 -19.52 -12.57
CA LYS A 389 33.17 -18.72 -13.19
C LYS A 389 32.95 -17.21 -12.92
N LEU A 390 31.73 -16.75 -13.03
CA LEU A 390 31.38 -15.35 -12.76
C LEU A 390 31.61 -14.96 -11.28
N ALA A 391 31.24 -15.82 -10.33
CA ALA A 391 31.49 -15.60 -8.91
C ALA A 391 33.00 -15.47 -8.59
N GLN A 392 33.79 -16.37 -9.16
CA GLN A 392 35.27 -16.34 -8.96
C GLN A 392 35.87 -15.10 -9.62
N TRP A 393 35.57 -14.88 -10.92
CA TRP A 393 36.05 -13.69 -11.63
C TRP A 393 35.74 -12.39 -10.87
N TRP A 394 34.49 -12.26 -10.37
CA TRP A 394 34.10 -11.06 -9.63
C TRP A 394 34.95 -10.84 -8.37
N SER A 395 35.18 -11.90 -7.61
CA SER A 395 36.00 -11.81 -6.40
C SER A 395 37.47 -11.51 -6.72
N ASP A 396 37.99 -12.06 -7.81
CA ASP A 396 39.34 -11.74 -8.28
C ASP A 396 39.46 -10.27 -8.73
N GLN A 397 38.42 -9.72 -9.38
CA GLN A 397 38.39 -8.29 -9.72
C GLN A 397 38.35 -7.42 -8.45
N LEU A 398 37.62 -7.82 -7.43
CA LEU A 398 37.58 -7.10 -6.15
C LEU A 398 38.94 -7.09 -5.45
N ASP A 399 39.68 -8.18 -5.51
CA ASP A 399 41.06 -8.23 -5.00
C ASP A 399 41.99 -7.27 -5.79
N VAL A 400 41.90 -7.25 -7.12
CA VAL A 400 42.62 -6.27 -7.95
C VAL A 400 42.24 -4.82 -7.60
N MET A 401 40.98 -4.54 -7.36
CA MET A 401 40.50 -3.21 -6.94
C MET A 401 41.02 -2.83 -5.55
N ARG A 402 41.11 -3.80 -4.63
CA ARG A 402 41.62 -3.60 -3.27
C ARG A 402 43.13 -3.31 -3.28
N ASP A 403 43.90 -4.16 -3.98
CA ASP A 403 45.37 -4.17 -3.93
C ASP A 403 46.01 -3.16 -4.90
N GLY A 404 45.24 -2.63 -5.85
CA GLY A 404 45.72 -1.87 -6.99
C GLY A 404 46.23 -2.78 -8.10
N ALA A 405 46.36 -2.25 -9.32
CA ALA A 405 47.05 -2.96 -10.41
C ALA A 405 48.51 -3.17 -10.02
N LYS A 406 48.98 -4.42 -9.94
CA LYS A 406 50.41 -4.70 -9.86
C LYS A 406 51.02 -4.15 -11.14
N VAL A 407 51.72 -3.03 -11.04
CA VAL A 407 52.58 -2.56 -12.12
C VAL A 407 53.74 -3.57 -12.22
N LEU A 408 53.63 -4.51 -13.14
CA LEU A 408 54.78 -5.34 -13.50
C LEU A 408 55.80 -4.41 -14.16
N PRO A 409 57.02 -4.31 -13.62
CA PRO A 409 58.06 -3.53 -14.29
C PRO A 409 58.25 -4.09 -15.70
N PHE A 410 58.12 -3.22 -16.70
CA PHE A 410 58.45 -3.56 -18.07
C PHE A 410 59.93 -3.92 -18.10
N LYS A 411 60.27 -5.23 -18.24
CA LYS A 411 61.64 -5.64 -18.56
C LYS A 411 61.87 -5.19 -19.99
N GLY A 412 62.49 -4.04 -20.11
CA GLY A 412 63.08 -3.63 -21.39
C GLY A 412 63.91 -4.78 -21.91
N ALA A 413 63.68 -5.19 -23.17
CA ALA A 413 64.54 -6.10 -23.87
C ALA A 413 65.97 -5.45 -23.93
N ALA A 414 66.95 -6.14 -23.36
CA ALA A 414 68.38 -5.84 -23.55
C ALA A 414 68.83 -6.29 -24.93
#